data_d6df9e9c720dd729cbb58b146e28ffc8
#
_entry.id   d6df9e9c720dd729cbb58b146e28ffc8
#
_cell.length_a   1.000
_cell.length_b   1.000
_cell.length_c   1.000
_cell.angle_alpha   90.00
_cell.angle_beta   90.00
_cell.angle_gamma   90.00
#
_symmetry.space_group_name_H-M   'P 1'
#
loop_
_entity.id
_entity.type
_entity.pdbx_description
1 polymer ?
#
loop_
_entity_poly.entity_id
_entity_poly.type
_entity_poly.pdbx_seq_one_letter_code
_entity_poly.pdbx_strand_id
1 'polypeptide(L)'
;VEGTPETIREFLAHLGEKDYSAATMARKIATLRSFYKWTARRNLTKTNPMTAIRTPRQAKRLPKAITVDEIERLLCTPSDKDVLGMRDRAMLETLYSTGIRVSELVGLNVEDLDESGEAMRVRGKGKKERIVPLGMHALAAVKRYIQMVQGDARCAGWWKDDGTGRARPLFVNKHGKRL
;
A
#
# COMPACT_ATOMS: atom_id res chain seq x y z
N VAL A 1 -27.71 -15.11 21.04
CA VAL A 1 -28.64 -14.71 19.95
C VAL A 1 -28.22 -15.49 18.72
N GLU A 2 -29.00 -16.49 18.33
CA GLU A 2 -28.76 -17.23 17.08
C GLU A 2 -29.21 -16.32 15.92
N GLY A 3 -28.26 -15.96 15.04
CA GLY A 3 -28.58 -15.25 13.82
C GLY A 3 -29.30 -16.18 12.84
N THR A 4 -30.52 -15.84 12.44
CA THR A 4 -31.26 -16.54 11.40
C THR A 4 -31.03 -15.93 10.02
N PRO A 5 -31.32 -16.64 8.91
CA PRO A 5 -31.26 -16.04 7.58
C PRO A 5 -32.16 -14.81 7.43
N GLU A 6 -33.29 -14.78 8.15
CA GLU A 6 -34.24 -13.66 8.18
C GLU A 6 -33.61 -12.42 8.81
N THR A 7 -32.98 -12.55 9.99
CA THR A 7 -32.26 -11.46 10.68
C THR A 7 -31.16 -10.89 9.79
N ILE A 8 -30.45 -11.75 9.04
CA ILE A 8 -29.42 -11.30 8.11
C ILE A 8 -30.03 -10.51 6.94
N ARG A 9 -31.19 -10.98 6.40
CA ARG A 9 -31.89 -10.26 5.31
C ARG A 9 -32.40 -8.90 5.77
N GLU A 10 -32.96 -8.78 6.97
CA GLU A 10 -33.40 -7.52 7.57
C GLU A 10 -32.21 -6.54 7.73
N PHE A 11 -31.08 -7.04 8.25
CA PHE A 11 -29.87 -6.23 8.36
C PHE A 11 -29.36 -5.76 7.00
N LEU A 12 -29.38 -6.63 5.99
CA LEU A 12 -28.94 -6.26 4.64
C LEU A 12 -29.93 -5.29 3.97
N ALA A 13 -31.23 -5.41 4.22
CA ALA A 13 -32.25 -4.46 3.77
C ALA A 13 -32.00 -3.07 4.40
N HIS A 14 -31.80 -3.00 5.70
CA HIS A 14 -31.44 -1.76 6.39
C HIS A 14 -30.14 -1.12 5.84
N LEU A 15 -29.13 -1.94 5.49
CA LEU A 15 -27.95 -1.42 4.83
C LEU A 15 -28.23 -0.92 3.40
N GLY A 16 -29.23 -1.51 2.71
CA GLY A 16 -29.67 -1.07 1.39
C GLY A 16 -30.27 0.34 1.40
N GLU A 17 -30.93 0.73 2.50
CA GLU A 17 -31.47 2.08 2.69
C GLU A 17 -30.39 3.17 2.78
N LYS A 18 -29.12 2.78 2.98
CA LYS A 18 -27.97 3.69 3.13
C LYS A 18 -27.20 3.96 1.83
N ASP A 19 -27.76 3.66 0.68
CA ASP A 19 -27.17 3.90 -0.66
C ASP A 19 -25.73 3.37 -0.83
N TYR A 20 -25.38 2.27 -0.15
CA TYR A 20 -24.09 1.66 -0.36
C TYR A 20 -23.95 1.07 -1.76
N SER A 21 -22.78 1.28 -2.38
CA SER A 21 -22.46 0.64 -3.66
C SER A 21 -22.52 -0.89 -3.57
N ALA A 22 -22.82 -1.56 -4.69
CA ALA A 22 -22.83 -3.03 -4.76
C ALA A 22 -21.51 -3.67 -4.28
N ALA A 23 -20.37 -2.99 -4.51
CA ALA A 23 -19.06 -3.43 -4.03
C ALA A 23 -18.95 -3.36 -2.50
N THR A 24 -19.48 -2.31 -1.88
CA THR A 24 -19.52 -2.17 -0.42
C THR A 24 -20.43 -3.21 0.20
N MET A 25 -21.63 -3.44 -0.37
CA MET A 25 -22.54 -4.48 0.07
C MET A 25 -21.91 -5.88 -0.02
N ALA A 26 -21.28 -6.20 -1.14
CA ALA A 26 -20.58 -7.48 -1.30
C ALA A 26 -19.49 -7.69 -0.27
N ARG A 27 -18.72 -6.64 0.08
CA ARG A 27 -17.70 -6.71 1.13
C ARG A 27 -18.29 -6.97 2.50
N LYS A 28 -19.39 -6.29 2.87
CA LYS A 28 -20.10 -6.50 4.13
C LYS A 28 -20.66 -7.94 4.23
N ILE A 29 -21.25 -8.44 3.15
CA ILE A 29 -21.71 -9.84 3.06
C ILE A 29 -20.55 -10.83 3.22
N ALA A 30 -19.40 -10.57 2.58
CA ALA A 30 -18.22 -11.43 2.71
C ALA A 30 -17.69 -11.46 4.15
N THR A 31 -17.71 -10.32 4.86
CA THR A 31 -17.33 -10.24 6.27
C THR A 31 -18.26 -11.09 7.15
N LEU A 32 -19.58 -10.96 6.99
CA LEU A 32 -20.54 -11.78 7.72
C LEU A 32 -20.37 -13.27 7.41
N ARG A 33 -20.13 -13.62 6.14
CA ARG A 33 -19.89 -14.99 5.72
C ARG A 33 -18.65 -15.59 6.39
N SER A 34 -17.58 -14.82 6.48
CA SER A 34 -16.36 -15.23 7.16
C SER A 34 -16.58 -15.42 8.66
N PHE A 35 -17.32 -14.50 9.30
CA PHE A 35 -17.67 -14.58 10.71
C PHE A 35 -18.50 -15.86 11.01
N TYR A 36 -19.60 -16.08 10.30
CA TYR A 36 -20.44 -17.27 10.55
C TYR A 36 -19.76 -18.57 10.18
N LYS A 37 -18.86 -18.57 9.19
CA LYS A 37 -18.01 -19.73 8.91
C LYS A 37 -17.06 -20.04 10.09
N TRP A 38 -16.51 -18.98 10.71
CA TRP A 38 -15.64 -19.13 11.87
C TRP A 38 -16.41 -19.62 13.11
N THR A 39 -17.60 -19.06 13.40
CA THR A 39 -18.45 -19.50 14.53
C THR A 39 -18.92 -20.96 14.38
N ALA A 40 -19.31 -21.36 13.17
CA ALA A 40 -19.70 -22.74 12.87
C ALA A 40 -18.53 -23.72 13.08
N ARG A 41 -17.31 -23.35 12.67
CA ARG A 41 -16.11 -24.20 12.89
C ARG A 41 -15.78 -24.39 14.36
N ARG A 42 -16.17 -23.46 15.22
CA ARG A 42 -15.97 -23.51 16.67
C ARG A 42 -17.18 -24.03 17.45
N ASN A 43 -18.20 -24.52 16.75
CA ASN A 43 -19.44 -24.98 17.33
C ASN A 43 -20.17 -23.93 18.21
N LEU A 44 -19.94 -22.64 17.93
CA LEU A 44 -20.60 -21.53 18.61
C LEU A 44 -22.02 -21.26 18.06
N THR A 45 -22.30 -21.73 16.84
CA THR A 45 -23.60 -21.67 16.19
C THR A 45 -23.96 -23.03 15.61
N LYS A 46 -25.21 -23.45 15.75
CA LYS A 46 -25.69 -24.74 15.21
C LYS A 46 -25.77 -24.74 13.69
N THR A 47 -26.13 -23.61 13.11
CA THR A 47 -26.31 -23.43 11.66
C THR A 47 -25.57 -22.18 11.17
N ASN A 48 -25.26 -22.15 9.88
CA ASN A 48 -24.68 -20.97 9.24
C ASN A 48 -25.75 -20.23 8.42
N PRO A 49 -26.28 -19.10 8.92
CA PRO A 49 -27.38 -18.38 8.24
C PRO A 49 -26.94 -17.77 6.90
N MET A 50 -25.64 -17.66 6.65
CA MET A 50 -25.11 -17.06 5.42
C MET A 50 -25.17 -17.99 4.20
N THR A 51 -25.49 -19.27 4.38
CA THR A 51 -25.61 -20.23 3.26
C THR A 51 -26.72 -19.86 2.28
N ALA A 52 -27.82 -19.29 2.79
CA ALA A 52 -28.97 -18.85 1.99
C ALA A 52 -28.83 -17.42 1.42
N ILE A 53 -27.76 -16.69 1.75
CA ILE A 53 -27.56 -15.29 1.34
C ILE A 53 -26.76 -15.21 0.05
N ARG A 54 -27.31 -14.63 -0.99
CA ARG A 54 -26.62 -14.37 -2.26
C ARG A 54 -25.87 -13.04 -2.22
N THR A 55 -24.69 -13.02 -2.82
CA THR A 55 -23.93 -11.77 -2.98
C THR A 55 -24.40 -11.07 -4.27
N PRO A 56 -24.66 -9.75 -4.25
CA PRO A 56 -24.98 -8.99 -5.45
C PRO A 56 -23.87 -9.14 -6.50
N ARG A 57 -24.26 -9.27 -7.77
CA ARG A 57 -23.29 -9.24 -8.87
C ARG A 57 -22.70 -7.85 -8.98
N GLN A 58 -21.37 -7.78 -8.96
CA GLN A 58 -20.65 -6.55 -9.21
C GLN A 58 -20.36 -6.43 -10.71
N ALA A 59 -20.64 -5.27 -11.29
CA ALA A 59 -20.13 -4.97 -12.62
C ALA A 59 -18.60 -4.91 -12.57
N LYS A 60 -17.92 -5.71 -13.37
CA LYS A 60 -16.47 -5.62 -13.55
C LYS A 60 -16.17 -4.31 -14.28
N ARG A 61 -15.72 -3.30 -13.53
CA ARG A 61 -15.18 -2.10 -14.15
C ARG A 61 -13.77 -2.42 -14.64
N LEU A 62 -13.52 -2.19 -15.92
CA LEU A 62 -12.17 -2.22 -16.45
C LEU A 62 -11.36 -1.10 -15.79
N PRO A 63 -10.12 -1.38 -15.38
CA PRO A 63 -9.24 -0.32 -14.89
C PRO A 63 -9.07 0.73 -15.99
N LYS A 64 -9.11 2.01 -15.62
CA LYS A 64 -8.66 3.06 -16.55
C LYS A 64 -7.15 2.92 -16.68
N ALA A 65 -6.68 2.63 -17.86
CA ALA A 65 -5.25 2.67 -18.16
C ALA A 65 -4.82 4.14 -18.27
N ILE A 66 -3.67 4.43 -17.70
CA ILE A 66 -2.98 5.72 -17.84
C ILE A 66 -2.08 5.59 -19.08
N THR A 67 -2.07 6.61 -19.94
CA THR A 67 -1.20 6.64 -21.12
C THR A 67 0.26 6.89 -20.74
N VAL A 68 1.18 6.58 -21.64
CA VAL A 68 2.63 6.83 -21.41
C VAL A 68 2.88 8.32 -21.15
N ASP A 69 2.28 9.21 -21.95
CA ASP A 69 2.42 10.66 -21.79
C ASP A 69 1.90 11.18 -20.44
N GLU A 70 0.82 10.56 -19.92
CA GLU A 70 0.30 10.89 -18.59
C GLU A 70 1.25 10.42 -17.49
N ILE A 71 1.88 9.25 -17.66
CA ILE A 71 2.90 8.73 -16.72
C ILE A 71 4.12 9.66 -16.73
N GLU A 72 4.64 10.04 -17.89
CA GLU A 72 5.78 10.95 -18.00
C GLU A 72 5.50 12.28 -17.32
N ARG A 73 4.32 12.87 -17.58
CA ARG A 73 3.91 14.10 -16.89
C ARG A 73 3.82 13.92 -15.37
N LEU A 74 3.28 12.78 -14.91
CA LEU A 74 3.21 12.49 -13.48
C LEU A 74 4.61 12.41 -12.85
N LEU A 75 5.55 11.70 -13.49
CA LEU A 75 6.92 11.55 -13.01
C LEU A 75 7.68 12.88 -12.98
N CYS A 76 7.36 13.81 -13.90
CA CYS A 76 7.96 15.14 -13.98
C CYS A 76 7.27 16.21 -13.12
N THR A 77 6.14 15.91 -12.48
CA THR A 77 5.37 16.89 -11.67
C THR A 77 6.09 17.31 -10.39
N PRO A 78 6.78 16.44 -9.63
CA PRO A 78 7.44 16.86 -8.39
C PRO A 78 8.58 17.84 -8.66
N SER A 79 8.74 18.83 -7.74
CA SER A 79 9.82 19.81 -7.79
C SER A 79 11.20 19.14 -7.73
N ASP A 80 12.17 19.68 -8.48
CA ASP A 80 13.58 19.29 -8.40
C ASP A 80 14.42 20.25 -7.54
N LYS A 81 13.78 21.26 -6.93
CA LYS A 81 14.44 22.37 -6.22
C LYS A 81 14.46 22.18 -4.70
N ASP A 82 13.73 21.23 -4.18
CA ASP A 82 13.64 20.97 -2.75
C ASP A 82 13.65 19.48 -2.41
N VAL A 83 14.02 19.16 -1.17
CA VAL A 83 14.19 17.77 -0.68
C VAL A 83 12.90 16.96 -0.80
N LEU A 84 11.73 17.56 -0.54
CA LEU A 84 10.46 16.84 -0.58
C LEU A 84 10.02 16.54 -2.01
N GLY A 85 10.22 17.46 -2.93
CA GLY A 85 9.96 17.22 -4.35
C GLY A 85 10.88 16.16 -4.93
N MET A 86 12.18 16.19 -4.60
CA MET A 86 13.13 15.14 -5.01
C MET A 86 12.76 13.78 -4.42
N ARG A 87 12.30 13.73 -3.16
CA ARG A 87 11.74 12.52 -2.53
C ARG A 87 10.57 11.98 -3.33
N ASP A 88 9.59 12.85 -3.62
CA ASP A 88 8.35 12.45 -4.28
C ASP A 88 8.64 11.92 -5.69
N ARG A 89 9.57 12.55 -6.41
CA ARG A 89 10.04 12.03 -7.70
C ARG A 89 10.73 10.67 -7.56
N ALA A 90 11.61 10.50 -6.59
CA ALA A 90 12.28 9.22 -6.34
C ALA A 90 11.27 8.10 -5.96
N MET A 91 10.23 8.44 -5.21
CA MET A 91 9.15 7.50 -4.89
C MET A 91 8.37 7.08 -6.14
N LEU A 92 7.97 8.03 -6.98
CA LEU A 92 7.22 7.75 -8.21
C LEU A 92 8.06 6.92 -9.20
N GLU A 93 9.31 7.29 -9.43
CA GLU A 93 10.24 6.55 -10.28
C GLU A 93 10.46 5.11 -9.76
N THR A 94 10.61 4.95 -8.45
CA THR A 94 10.75 3.62 -7.83
C THR A 94 9.50 2.76 -8.02
N LEU A 95 8.30 3.33 -7.81
CA LEU A 95 7.04 2.63 -8.03
C LEU A 95 6.88 2.20 -9.48
N TYR A 96 7.17 3.10 -10.41
CA TYR A 96 7.05 2.85 -11.84
C TYR A 96 8.03 1.77 -12.31
N SER A 97 9.28 1.84 -11.86
CA SER A 97 10.33 0.91 -12.24
C SER A 97 10.11 -0.50 -11.69
N THR A 98 9.64 -0.61 -10.43
CA THR A 98 9.67 -1.89 -9.70
C THR A 98 8.29 -2.53 -9.51
N GLY A 99 7.21 -1.77 -9.66
CA GLY A 99 5.84 -2.24 -9.39
C GLY A 99 5.59 -2.69 -7.95
N ILE A 100 6.40 -2.25 -6.98
CA ILE A 100 6.20 -2.58 -5.56
C ILE A 100 4.95 -1.88 -5.00
N ARG A 101 4.41 -2.42 -3.91
CA ARG A 101 3.25 -1.80 -3.25
C ARG A 101 3.67 -0.55 -2.49
N VAL A 102 2.74 0.41 -2.34
CA VAL A 102 3.00 1.63 -1.55
C VAL A 102 3.48 1.31 -0.13
N SER A 103 2.89 0.31 0.53
CA SER A 103 3.33 -0.12 1.86
C SER A 103 4.75 -0.72 1.88
N GLU A 104 5.16 -1.36 0.80
CA GLU A 104 6.54 -1.85 0.63
C GLU A 104 7.50 -0.68 0.40
N LEU A 105 7.10 0.30 -0.44
CA LEU A 105 7.89 1.51 -0.71
C LEU A 105 8.18 2.29 0.58
N VAL A 106 7.16 2.62 1.37
CA VAL A 106 7.34 3.38 2.62
C VAL A 106 8.09 2.57 3.69
N GLY A 107 8.10 1.24 3.54
CA GLY A 107 8.86 0.33 4.39
C GLY A 107 10.35 0.24 4.08
N LEU A 108 10.82 0.79 2.94
CA LEU A 108 12.22 0.71 2.53
C LEU A 108 13.16 1.47 3.47
N ASN A 109 14.36 0.93 3.61
CA ASN A 109 15.48 1.55 4.31
C ASN A 109 16.58 1.92 3.33
N VAL A 110 17.48 2.81 3.73
CA VAL A 110 18.67 3.17 2.94
C VAL A 110 19.50 1.92 2.65
N GLU A 111 19.60 1.01 3.61
CA GLU A 111 20.35 -0.25 3.53
C GLU A 111 19.72 -1.30 2.61
N ASP A 112 18.50 -1.07 2.15
CA ASP A 112 17.82 -1.96 1.19
C ASP A 112 18.19 -1.65 -0.27
N LEU A 113 18.87 -0.53 -0.52
CA LEU A 113 19.37 -0.13 -1.85
C LEU A 113 20.72 -0.79 -2.12
N ASP A 114 20.80 -1.59 -3.18
CA ASP A 114 22.06 -2.06 -3.77
C ASP A 114 22.34 -1.21 -5.01
N GLU A 115 23.24 -0.22 -4.85
CA GLU A 115 23.59 0.71 -5.93
C GLU A 115 24.43 0.05 -7.02
N SER A 116 25.25 -0.93 -6.67
CA SER A 116 26.15 -1.63 -7.58
C SER A 116 25.41 -2.70 -8.38
N GLY A 117 24.45 -3.38 -7.73
CA GLY A 117 23.61 -4.38 -8.36
C GLY A 117 22.35 -3.81 -9.04
N GLU A 118 22.16 -2.48 -9.03
CA GLU A 118 20.96 -1.82 -9.56
C GLU A 118 19.67 -2.50 -9.06
N ALA A 119 19.62 -2.78 -7.77
CA ALA A 119 18.56 -3.59 -7.17
C ALA A 119 18.09 -3.02 -5.84
N MET A 120 16.92 -3.47 -5.41
CA MET A 120 16.34 -3.09 -4.15
C MET A 120 15.75 -4.30 -3.44
N ARG A 121 16.08 -4.46 -2.16
CA ARG A 121 15.50 -5.50 -1.31
C ARG A 121 14.18 -5.03 -0.73
N VAL A 122 13.11 -5.76 -1.04
CA VAL A 122 11.73 -5.41 -0.67
C VAL A 122 11.17 -6.45 0.29
N ARG A 123 10.57 -5.99 1.39
CA ARG A 123 9.91 -6.84 2.40
C ARG A 123 8.40 -6.83 2.20
N GLY A 124 7.83 -8.01 1.88
CA GLY A 124 6.40 -8.20 1.66
C GLY A 124 5.65 -8.75 2.87
N LYS A 125 4.39 -9.10 2.65
CA LYS A 125 3.53 -9.73 3.65
C LYS A 125 4.15 -11.03 4.19
N GLY A 126 4.17 -11.18 5.52
CA GLY A 126 4.72 -12.37 6.19
C GLY A 126 6.24 -12.36 6.30
N LYS A 127 6.88 -11.19 6.25
CA LYS A 127 8.34 -11.01 6.33
C LYS A 127 9.11 -11.69 5.18
N LYS A 128 8.43 -12.02 4.08
CA LYS A 128 9.11 -12.55 2.89
C LYS A 128 9.86 -11.41 2.20
N GLU A 129 11.14 -11.62 1.96
CA GLU A 129 12.00 -10.68 1.24
C GLU A 129 12.14 -11.11 -0.22
N ARG A 130 12.25 -10.14 -1.11
CA ARG A 130 12.61 -10.34 -2.51
C ARG A 130 13.50 -9.20 -2.99
N ILE A 131 14.36 -9.49 -3.93
CA ILE A 131 15.16 -8.49 -4.65
C ILE A 131 14.39 -8.14 -5.92
N VAL A 132 14.27 -6.86 -6.20
CA VAL A 132 13.66 -6.34 -7.43
C VAL A 132 14.68 -5.48 -8.17
N PRO A 133 14.77 -5.56 -9.50
CA PRO A 133 15.65 -4.70 -10.27
C PRO A 133 15.16 -3.25 -10.18
N LEU A 134 16.08 -2.31 -10.08
CA LEU A 134 15.81 -0.89 -10.04
C LEU A 134 16.37 -0.25 -11.31
N GLY A 135 15.49 0.18 -12.20
CA GLY A 135 15.90 0.79 -13.46
C GLY A 135 16.72 2.07 -13.28
N MET A 136 17.54 2.39 -14.25
CA MET A 136 18.51 3.49 -14.24
C MET A 136 17.90 4.85 -13.83
N HIS A 137 16.69 5.19 -14.33
CA HIS A 137 16.03 6.45 -13.97
C HIS A 137 15.62 6.49 -12.49
N ALA A 138 15.08 5.39 -11.97
CA ALA A 138 14.71 5.27 -10.57
C ALA A 138 15.94 5.32 -9.65
N LEU A 139 17.02 4.61 -10.00
CA LEU A 139 18.27 4.66 -9.28
C LEU A 139 18.85 6.08 -9.24
N ALA A 140 18.88 6.77 -10.39
CA ALA A 140 19.35 8.15 -10.47
C ALA A 140 18.49 9.11 -9.61
N ALA A 141 17.16 8.95 -9.63
CA ALA A 141 16.25 9.76 -8.82
C ALA A 141 16.47 9.53 -7.32
N VAL A 142 16.61 8.27 -6.89
CA VAL A 142 16.90 7.92 -5.49
C VAL A 142 18.25 8.48 -5.05
N LYS A 143 19.31 8.35 -5.87
CA LYS A 143 20.63 8.92 -5.57
C LYS A 143 20.59 10.44 -5.42
N ARG A 144 19.92 11.14 -6.32
CA ARG A 144 19.73 12.61 -6.23
C ARG A 144 19.01 13.01 -4.94
N TYR A 145 17.94 12.29 -4.58
CA TYR A 145 17.25 12.54 -3.33
C TYR A 145 18.17 12.32 -2.12
N ILE A 146 18.94 11.23 -2.07
CA ILE A 146 19.90 10.96 -1.00
C ILE A 146 20.94 12.09 -0.89
N GLN A 147 21.53 12.50 -2.02
CA GLN A 147 22.50 13.61 -2.07
C GLN A 147 21.87 14.93 -1.57
N MET A 148 20.63 15.24 -1.96
CA MET A 148 19.94 16.44 -1.52
C MET A 148 19.72 16.43 0.00
N VAL A 149 19.30 15.29 0.58
CA VAL A 149 19.14 15.16 2.04
C VAL A 149 20.47 15.33 2.77
N GLN A 150 21.54 14.75 2.24
CA GLN A 150 22.88 14.85 2.84
C GLN A 150 23.46 16.26 2.76
N GLY A 151 23.16 17.00 1.69
CA GLY A 151 23.64 18.36 1.46
C GLY A 151 22.83 19.45 2.16
N ASP A 152 21.62 19.18 2.61
CA ASP A 152 20.75 20.16 3.28
C ASP A 152 20.95 20.14 4.80
N ALA A 153 21.46 21.23 5.36
CA ALA A 153 21.71 21.38 6.79
C ALA A 153 20.43 21.14 7.63
N ARG A 154 19.25 21.43 7.10
CA ARG A 154 17.96 21.19 7.76
C ARG A 154 17.66 19.69 7.91
N CYS A 155 18.24 18.87 7.05
CA CYS A 155 18.06 17.42 7.01
C CYS A 155 19.22 16.64 7.67
N ALA A 156 20.24 17.33 8.19
CA ALA A 156 21.46 16.73 8.72
C ALA A 156 21.23 15.69 9.83
N GLY A 157 20.06 15.67 10.47
CA GLY A 157 19.70 14.69 11.49
C GLY A 157 18.85 13.51 10.99
N TRP A 158 18.39 13.52 9.73
CA TRP A 158 17.38 12.55 9.27
C TRP A 158 17.90 11.11 9.21
N TRP A 159 19.17 10.95 8.83
CA TRP A 159 19.80 9.64 8.68
C TRP A 159 21.06 9.48 9.54
N LYS A 160 21.18 10.27 10.62
CA LYS A 160 22.28 10.06 11.56
C LYS A 160 22.18 8.67 12.18
N ASP A 161 23.30 7.95 12.15
CA ASP A 161 23.44 6.75 12.94
C ASP A 161 23.49 7.19 14.43
N ASP A 162 22.45 6.84 15.16
CA ASP A 162 22.34 7.12 16.60
C ASP A 162 22.97 6.00 17.46
N GLY A 163 23.70 5.08 16.83
CA GLY A 163 24.31 3.92 17.49
C GLY A 163 23.32 2.87 17.95
N THR A 164 22.02 3.03 17.67
CA THR A 164 20.98 2.07 18.11
C THR A 164 20.83 0.88 17.15
N GLY A 165 21.52 0.88 16.02
CA GLY A 165 21.37 -0.12 14.96
C GLY A 165 19.97 -0.10 14.28
N ARG A 166 19.20 0.97 14.47
CA ARG A 166 17.90 1.12 13.82
C ARG A 166 18.09 1.37 12.32
N ALA A 167 17.33 0.62 11.54
CA ALA A 167 17.31 0.81 10.09
C ALA A 167 16.84 2.22 9.72
N ARG A 168 17.56 2.89 8.83
CA ARG A 168 17.29 4.26 8.38
C ARG A 168 16.22 4.25 7.30
N PRO A 169 15.04 4.88 7.49
CA PRO A 169 13.99 4.90 6.48
C PRO A 169 14.49 5.63 5.23
N LEU A 170 14.34 5.00 4.04
CA LEU A 170 14.76 5.62 2.78
C LEU A 170 13.92 6.87 2.50
N PHE A 171 12.61 6.77 2.58
CA PHE A 171 11.69 7.89 2.34
C PHE A 171 11.15 8.42 3.65
N VAL A 172 11.35 9.71 3.87
CA VAL A 172 10.98 10.39 5.12
C VAL A 172 10.01 11.55 4.88
N ASN A 173 9.25 11.89 5.91
CA ASN A 173 8.41 13.07 5.90
C ASN A 173 9.22 14.35 6.20
N LYS A 174 8.57 15.51 6.22
CA LYS A 174 9.20 16.82 6.50
C LYS A 174 9.91 16.93 7.86
N HIS A 175 9.71 15.97 8.74
CA HIS A 175 10.32 15.91 10.08
C HIS A 175 11.42 14.82 10.17
N GLY A 176 11.84 14.22 9.05
CA GLY A 176 12.84 13.15 9.02
C GLY A 176 12.36 11.79 9.55
N LYS A 177 11.06 11.63 9.77
CA LYS A 177 10.47 10.36 10.22
C LYS A 177 9.93 9.57 9.01
N ARG A 178 9.87 8.24 9.13
CA ARG A 178 9.24 7.36 8.14
C ARG A 178 7.84 7.86 7.76
N LEU A 179 7.48 7.74 6.50
CA LEU A 179 6.16 8.03 5.95
C LEU A 179 5.09 7.07 6.48
#